data_2cbbc456cf092a8d5c01f9444df77b16
#
_entry.id   2cbbc456cf092a8d5c01f9444df77b16
#
_cell.length_a   1.000
_cell.length_b   1.000
_cell.length_c   1.000
_cell.angle_alpha   90.00
_cell.angle_beta   90.00
_cell.angle_gamma   90.00
#
_symmetry.space_group_name_H-M   'P 1'
#
loop_
_entity.id
_entity.type
_entity.pdbx_description
1 polymer ?
#
loop_
_entity_poly.entity_id
_entity_poly.type
_entity_poly.pdbx_seq_one_letter_code
_entity_poly.pdbx_strand_id
1 'polypeptide(L)'
;MRYDEHKEPDFEDDGYRPNVGIIIINQLDEVFWARRISGDGWQFPQGGIDIGESVIDAMYRELEEETGFLATDVELVARTDNWLRYDLPNRYLGGARMPESSLKSEFKGQKQVWYLVRLVDDRVKPNFELNDSPEFDDWCWINYWKAADRVVDFKREVYLQALTELAEKMQNKPVS
;
A
#
# COMPACT_ATOMS: atom_id res chain seq x y z
N MET A 1 8.74 5.44 -23.95
CA MET A 1 9.64 4.99 -22.88
C MET A 1 9.02 3.77 -22.23
N ARG A 2 9.69 2.61 -22.29
CA ARG A 2 9.18 1.43 -21.57
C ARG A 2 9.38 1.70 -20.09
N TYR A 3 8.30 1.63 -19.34
CA TYR A 3 8.30 1.67 -17.90
C TYR A 3 9.02 0.42 -17.38
N ASP A 4 10.07 0.60 -16.61
CA ASP A 4 10.81 -0.50 -15.98
C ASP A 4 10.19 -0.79 -14.61
N GLU A 5 9.29 -1.75 -14.57
CA GLU A 5 8.57 -2.20 -13.37
C GLU A 5 9.53 -2.73 -12.27
N HIS A 6 10.77 -3.04 -12.63
CA HIS A 6 11.80 -3.61 -11.76
C HIS A 6 12.88 -2.61 -11.33
N LYS A 7 12.82 -1.36 -11.79
CA LYS A 7 13.79 -0.37 -11.34
C LYS A 7 13.58 -0.06 -9.87
N GLU A 8 14.55 -0.46 -9.03
CA GLU A 8 14.53 -0.10 -7.62
C GLU A 8 14.61 1.42 -7.45
N PRO A 9 13.77 2.01 -6.58
CA PRO A 9 13.87 3.41 -6.24
C PRO A 9 15.12 3.65 -5.38
N ASP A 10 15.58 4.89 -5.33
CA ASP A 10 16.74 5.25 -4.51
C ASP A 10 16.37 5.22 -3.01
N PHE A 11 17.06 4.39 -2.23
CA PHE A 11 16.87 4.22 -0.78
C PHE A 11 17.70 5.22 0.03
N GLU A 12 17.63 6.50 -0.28
CA GLU A 12 18.29 7.54 0.53
C GLU A 12 17.75 7.53 1.97
N ASP A 13 18.68 7.70 2.95
CA ASP A 13 18.31 7.93 4.34
C ASP A 13 17.90 9.39 4.56
N ASP A 14 16.63 9.66 4.35
CA ASP A 14 16.02 11.00 4.46
C ASP A 14 15.13 11.16 5.70
N GLY A 15 15.17 10.19 6.62
CA GLY A 15 14.34 10.15 7.82
C GLY A 15 12.92 9.62 7.60
N TYR A 16 12.61 9.10 6.40
CA TYR A 16 11.34 8.43 6.11
C TYR A 16 11.54 6.92 6.02
N ARG A 17 10.63 6.17 6.65
CA ARG A 17 10.65 4.70 6.57
C ARG A 17 10.17 4.25 5.20
N PRO A 18 10.96 3.45 4.46
CA PRO A 18 10.53 2.85 3.20
C PRO A 18 9.35 1.88 3.40
N ASN A 19 8.36 2.01 2.55
CA ASN A 19 7.10 1.28 2.64
C ASN A 19 6.51 1.05 1.24
N VAL A 20 5.64 0.06 1.09
CA VAL A 20 4.84 -0.15 -0.11
C VAL A 20 3.37 0.06 0.21
N GLY A 21 2.65 0.70 -0.70
CA GLY A 21 1.20 0.76 -0.68
C GLY A 21 0.62 -0.06 -1.82
N ILE A 22 -0.53 -0.68 -1.60
CA ILE A 22 -1.15 -1.58 -2.56
C ILE A 22 -2.60 -1.16 -2.82
N ILE A 23 -2.89 -0.78 -4.05
CA ILE A 23 -4.26 -0.53 -4.52
C ILE A 23 -4.68 -1.73 -5.33
N ILE A 24 -5.66 -2.48 -4.81
CA ILE A 24 -6.22 -3.66 -5.46
C ILE A 24 -7.53 -3.25 -6.10
N ILE A 25 -7.69 -3.50 -7.40
CA ILE A 25 -8.93 -3.24 -8.12
C ILE A 25 -9.57 -4.54 -8.62
N ASN A 26 -10.90 -4.53 -8.65
CA ASN A 26 -11.69 -5.57 -9.29
C ASN A 26 -11.88 -5.30 -10.80
N GLN A 27 -12.66 -6.13 -11.49
CA GLN A 27 -12.95 -5.97 -12.92
C GLN A 27 -13.82 -4.75 -13.26
N LEU A 28 -14.43 -4.12 -12.23
CA LEU A 28 -15.22 -2.89 -12.36
C LEU A 28 -14.44 -1.63 -11.98
N ASP A 29 -13.12 -1.73 -11.79
CA ASP A 29 -12.25 -0.64 -11.32
C ASP A 29 -12.61 -0.07 -9.93
N GLU A 30 -13.34 -0.83 -9.10
CA GLU A 30 -13.54 -0.50 -7.71
C GLU A 30 -12.32 -0.92 -6.90
N VAL A 31 -11.98 -0.17 -5.85
CA VAL A 31 -10.81 -0.44 -5.00
C VAL A 31 -11.18 -1.24 -3.76
N PHE A 32 -10.31 -2.16 -3.38
CA PHE A 32 -10.35 -2.88 -2.11
C PHE A 32 -10.08 -1.91 -0.97
N TRP A 33 -11.02 -1.84 -0.02
CA TRP A 33 -11.00 -0.93 1.11
C TRP A 33 -11.18 -1.71 2.39
N ALA A 34 -10.23 -1.65 3.32
CA ALA A 34 -10.19 -2.53 4.48
C ALA A 34 -10.16 -1.76 5.79
N ARG A 35 -10.87 -2.29 6.80
CA ARG A 35 -10.97 -1.72 8.14
C ARG A 35 -9.86 -2.26 9.03
N ARG A 36 -9.11 -1.34 9.65
CA ARG A 36 -8.07 -1.69 10.60
C ARG A 36 -8.64 -2.15 11.94
N ILE A 37 -8.11 -3.25 12.47
CA ILE A 37 -8.45 -3.76 13.81
C ILE A 37 -8.09 -2.75 14.90
N SER A 38 -7.02 -1.97 14.71
CA SER A 38 -6.57 -0.94 15.66
C SER A 38 -7.59 0.19 15.91
N GLY A 39 -8.65 0.29 15.08
CA GLY A 39 -9.64 1.35 15.18
C GLY A 39 -9.26 2.66 14.50
N ASP A 40 -8.15 2.70 13.79
CA ASP A 40 -7.67 3.89 13.06
C ASP A 40 -8.35 4.09 11.69
N GLY A 41 -9.53 3.50 11.52
CA GLY A 41 -10.34 3.68 10.32
C GLY A 41 -10.06 2.63 9.23
N TRP A 42 -10.28 3.04 7.99
CA TRP A 42 -10.16 2.23 6.79
C TRP A 42 -8.99 2.70 5.93
N GLN A 43 -8.31 1.79 5.28
CA GLN A 43 -7.16 2.11 4.43
C GLN A 43 -6.91 1.07 3.34
N PHE A 44 -6.00 1.40 2.42
CA PHE A 44 -5.36 0.43 1.54
C PHE A 44 -4.35 -0.43 2.30
N PRO A 45 -4.11 -1.69 1.88
CA PRO A 45 -2.98 -2.48 2.36
C PRO A 45 -1.65 -1.75 2.15
N GLN A 46 -0.79 -1.83 3.14
CA GLN A 46 0.55 -1.23 3.10
C GLN A 46 1.49 -1.93 4.10
N GLY A 47 2.77 -1.90 3.83
CA GLY A 47 3.73 -2.45 4.76
C GLY A 47 5.16 -2.02 4.51
N GLY A 48 6.04 -2.29 5.47
CA GLY A 48 7.45 -1.95 5.41
C GLY A 48 8.23 -2.83 4.43
N ILE A 49 9.33 -2.31 3.92
CA ILE A 49 10.27 -3.06 3.09
C ILE A 49 11.39 -3.55 3.99
N ASP A 50 11.66 -4.84 3.99
CA ASP A 50 12.71 -5.45 4.78
C ASP A 50 14.09 -5.17 4.19
N ILE A 51 15.13 -5.24 5.03
CA ILE A 51 16.51 -5.01 4.59
C ILE A 51 16.88 -6.08 3.56
N GLY A 52 17.30 -5.63 2.36
CA GLY A 52 17.70 -6.51 1.26
C GLY A 52 16.54 -7.08 0.45
N GLU A 53 15.30 -6.73 0.78
CA GLU A 53 14.11 -7.08 0.01
C GLU A 53 13.90 -6.08 -1.14
N SER A 54 13.54 -6.58 -2.33
CA SER A 54 13.13 -5.69 -3.41
C SER A 54 11.73 -5.09 -3.14
N VAL A 55 11.47 -3.91 -3.70
CA VAL A 55 10.18 -3.22 -3.49
C VAL A 55 9.00 -4.06 -3.99
N ILE A 56 9.18 -4.76 -5.12
CA ILE A 56 8.13 -5.63 -5.68
C ILE A 56 7.90 -6.89 -4.84
N ASP A 57 8.97 -7.47 -4.27
CA ASP A 57 8.83 -8.63 -3.37
C ASP A 57 8.11 -8.23 -2.07
N ALA A 58 8.43 -7.05 -1.53
CA ALA A 58 7.72 -6.47 -0.39
C ALA A 58 6.23 -6.30 -0.70
N MET A 59 5.89 -5.82 -1.90
CA MET A 59 4.50 -5.66 -2.32
C MET A 59 3.76 -7.00 -2.31
N TYR A 60 4.32 -8.05 -2.91
CA TYR A 60 3.66 -9.36 -2.94
C TYR A 60 3.59 -10.01 -1.56
N ARG A 61 4.61 -9.86 -0.73
CA ARG A 61 4.60 -10.35 0.65
C ARG A 61 3.51 -9.68 1.48
N GLU A 62 3.44 -8.34 1.46
CA GLU A 62 2.42 -7.58 2.18
C GLU A 62 1.00 -7.84 1.63
N LEU A 63 0.86 -8.03 0.32
CA LEU A 63 -0.42 -8.42 -0.28
C LEU A 63 -0.95 -9.72 0.35
N GLU A 64 -0.10 -10.75 0.43
CA GLU A 64 -0.47 -12.03 1.01
C GLU A 64 -0.70 -11.92 2.52
N GLU A 65 0.22 -11.29 3.26
CA GLU A 65 0.13 -11.16 4.72
C GLU A 65 -1.10 -10.39 5.17
N GLU A 66 -1.44 -9.28 4.52
CA GLU A 66 -2.54 -8.42 4.95
C GLU A 66 -3.90 -8.80 4.37
N THR A 67 -3.94 -9.41 3.19
CA THR A 67 -5.22 -9.68 2.50
C THR A 67 -5.49 -11.16 2.22
N GLY A 68 -4.45 -11.99 2.23
CA GLY A 68 -4.55 -13.38 1.80
C GLY A 68 -4.59 -13.58 0.28
N PHE A 69 -4.56 -12.51 -0.52
CA PHE A 69 -4.42 -12.65 -1.98
C PHE A 69 -3.00 -13.05 -2.33
N LEU A 70 -2.88 -14.06 -3.21
CA LEU A 70 -1.60 -14.54 -3.71
C LEU A 70 -1.15 -13.75 -4.95
N ALA A 71 0.12 -13.83 -5.30
CA ALA A 71 0.65 -13.25 -6.53
C ALA A 71 -0.08 -13.76 -7.78
N THR A 72 -0.57 -15.00 -7.75
CA THR A 72 -1.36 -15.62 -8.84
C THR A 72 -2.79 -15.12 -8.93
N ASP A 73 -3.30 -14.47 -7.89
CA ASP A 73 -4.66 -13.91 -7.86
C ASP A 73 -4.73 -12.52 -8.49
N VAL A 74 -3.59 -11.90 -8.79
CA VAL A 74 -3.52 -10.53 -9.27
C VAL A 74 -2.62 -10.39 -10.51
N GLU A 75 -2.91 -9.36 -11.30
CA GLU A 75 -2.04 -8.85 -12.35
C GLU A 75 -1.50 -7.47 -11.94
N LEU A 76 -0.19 -7.26 -12.11
CA LEU A 76 0.42 -5.96 -11.91
C LEU A 76 0.00 -5.01 -13.04
N VAL A 77 -0.66 -3.92 -12.68
CA VAL A 77 -1.12 -2.91 -13.65
C VAL A 77 -0.11 -1.79 -13.79
N ALA A 78 0.30 -1.18 -12.68
CA ALA A 78 1.24 -0.05 -12.65
C ALA A 78 1.85 0.13 -11.26
N ARG A 79 2.87 0.97 -11.19
CA ARG A 79 3.38 1.50 -9.92
C ARG A 79 3.70 2.99 -10.07
N THR A 80 3.83 3.71 -8.95
CA THR A 80 4.32 5.09 -8.96
C THR A 80 5.80 5.14 -9.29
N ASP A 81 6.24 6.19 -9.98
CA ASP A 81 7.65 6.33 -10.41
C ASP A 81 8.58 6.66 -9.25
N ASN A 82 8.08 7.43 -8.28
CA ASN A 82 8.87 7.98 -7.19
C ASN A 82 8.26 7.64 -5.83
N TRP A 83 9.07 7.85 -4.78
CA TRP A 83 8.61 7.83 -3.41
C TRP A 83 7.57 8.93 -3.17
N LEU A 84 6.40 8.56 -2.66
CA LEU A 84 5.42 9.49 -2.11
C LEU A 84 5.54 9.52 -0.60
N ARG A 85 5.66 10.71 0.00
CA ARG A 85 5.97 10.88 1.41
C ARG A 85 4.79 11.48 2.17
N TYR A 86 4.63 11.04 3.41
CA TYR A 86 3.78 11.71 4.38
C TYR A 86 4.44 11.72 5.75
N ASP A 87 4.19 12.78 6.51
CA ASP A 87 4.68 12.92 7.87
C ASP A 87 3.70 12.25 8.85
N LEU A 88 4.25 11.60 9.87
CA LEU A 88 3.44 11.08 10.96
C LEU A 88 3.12 12.21 11.94
N PRO A 89 1.84 12.35 12.38
CA PRO A 89 1.49 13.27 13.44
C PRO A 89 2.26 12.95 14.72
N ASN A 90 2.60 13.99 15.51
CA ASN A 90 3.38 13.87 16.75
C ASN A 90 2.84 12.80 17.73
N ARG A 91 1.53 12.57 17.75
CA ARG A 91 0.90 11.52 18.57
C ARG A 91 1.36 10.10 18.23
N TYR A 92 1.89 9.88 17.02
CA TYR A 92 2.45 8.60 16.59
C TYR A 92 3.97 8.52 16.75
N LEU A 93 4.65 9.68 16.89
CA LEU A 93 6.10 9.76 17.07
C LEU A 93 6.52 9.55 18.54
N GLY A 94 5.61 9.78 19.51
CA GLY A 94 5.85 9.67 20.95
C GLY A 94 5.10 8.55 21.68
N GLY A 95 4.32 7.74 20.97
CA GLY A 95 3.46 6.72 21.55
C GLY A 95 4.21 5.48 22.01
N ALA A 96 4.26 5.30 23.33
CA ALA A 96 4.71 4.11 24.02
C ALA A 96 4.00 2.85 23.53
N ARG A 97 4.65 2.10 22.64
CA ARG A 97 4.52 0.66 22.42
C ARG A 97 5.42 0.20 21.26
N MET A 98 6.70 0.54 21.36
CA MET A 98 7.74 -0.24 20.67
C MET A 98 8.49 -1.03 21.73
N PRO A 99 8.79 -2.32 21.51
CA PRO A 99 9.65 -3.05 22.42
C PRO A 99 11.02 -2.35 22.52
N GLU A 100 11.57 -2.30 23.72
CA GLU A 100 12.83 -1.60 24.08
C GLU A 100 14.09 -2.06 23.30
N SER A 101 13.97 -3.00 22.39
CA SER A 101 15.07 -3.54 21.59
C SER A 101 15.22 -2.90 20.20
N SER A 102 14.35 -2.02 19.81
CA SER A 102 14.49 -1.30 18.55
C SER A 102 15.28 -0.02 18.79
N LEU A 103 16.54 0.00 18.38
CA LEU A 103 17.31 1.23 18.21
C LEU A 103 16.40 2.27 17.57
N LYS A 104 16.19 3.37 18.28
CA LYS A 104 15.36 4.51 17.90
C LYS A 104 15.83 5.10 16.57
N SER A 105 15.39 4.58 15.47
CA SER A 105 15.32 5.35 14.24
C SER A 105 14.01 6.14 14.33
N GLU A 106 14.10 7.37 14.75
CA GLU A 106 12.96 8.30 14.80
C GLU A 106 12.61 8.68 13.36
N PHE A 107 11.89 7.81 12.67
CA PHE A 107 11.31 8.17 11.39
C PHE A 107 10.28 9.27 11.60
N LYS A 108 10.41 10.37 10.88
CA LYS A 108 9.45 11.49 10.88
C LYS A 108 8.17 11.17 10.08
N GLY A 109 8.22 10.14 9.24
CA GLY A 109 7.11 9.70 8.40
C GLY A 109 7.44 8.45 7.61
N GLN A 110 6.67 8.21 6.58
CA GLN A 110 6.87 7.11 5.64
C GLN A 110 7.05 7.64 4.22
N LYS A 111 7.85 6.94 3.42
CA LYS A 111 7.93 7.10 1.97
C LYS A 111 7.46 5.81 1.31
N GLN A 112 6.57 5.93 0.33
CA GLN A 112 5.88 4.80 -0.26
C GLN A 112 6.02 4.78 -1.77
N VAL A 113 6.32 3.61 -2.33
CA VAL A 113 6.00 3.27 -3.71
C VAL A 113 4.64 2.59 -3.71
N TRP A 114 3.74 3.04 -4.57
CA TRP A 114 2.41 2.50 -4.68
C TRP A 114 2.27 1.61 -5.90
N TYR A 115 1.67 0.46 -5.70
CA TYR A 115 1.36 -0.51 -6.75
C TYR A 115 -0.14 -0.57 -6.98
N LEU A 116 -0.53 -0.64 -8.25
CA LEU A 116 -1.88 -0.94 -8.70
C LEU A 116 -1.90 -2.37 -9.24
N VAL A 117 -2.68 -3.23 -8.61
CA VAL A 117 -2.88 -4.61 -9.03
C VAL A 117 -4.36 -4.88 -9.29
N ARG A 118 -4.66 -5.74 -10.26
CA ARG A 118 -6.03 -6.14 -10.61
C ARG A 118 -6.26 -7.59 -10.24
N LEU A 119 -7.37 -7.91 -9.58
CA LEU A 119 -7.79 -9.30 -9.42
C LEU A 119 -8.05 -9.94 -10.79
N VAL A 120 -7.51 -11.13 -11.01
CA VAL A 120 -7.80 -11.93 -12.22
C VAL A 120 -9.19 -12.54 -12.17
N ASP A 121 -9.73 -12.75 -10.99
CA ASP A 121 -11.06 -13.30 -10.75
C ASP A 121 -11.70 -12.66 -9.51
N ASP A 122 -12.79 -11.91 -9.69
CA ASP A 122 -13.50 -11.20 -8.62
C ASP A 122 -14.19 -12.14 -7.62
N ARG A 123 -14.22 -13.45 -7.88
CA ARG A 123 -14.74 -14.46 -6.96
C ARG A 123 -13.77 -14.80 -5.85
N VAL A 124 -12.49 -14.53 -6.02
CA VAL A 124 -11.49 -14.69 -4.97
C VAL A 124 -11.78 -13.70 -3.85
N LYS A 125 -11.79 -14.19 -2.61
CA LYS A 125 -12.07 -13.37 -1.42
C LYS A 125 -10.82 -13.25 -0.56
N PRO A 126 -10.66 -12.12 0.14
CA PRO A 126 -9.56 -11.98 1.09
C PRO A 126 -9.70 -12.96 2.25
N ASN A 127 -8.59 -13.29 2.87
CA ASN A 127 -8.53 -14.10 4.08
C ASN A 127 -7.58 -13.46 5.08
N PHE A 128 -8.12 -12.81 6.09
CA PHE A 128 -7.35 -12.13 7.14
C PHE A 128 -6.84 -13.07 8.24
N GLU A 129 -7.32 -14.32 8.28
CA GLU A 129 -6.96 -15.30 9.32
C GLU A 129 -5.65 -16.04 9.03
N LEU A 130 -5.02 -15.79 7.88
CA LEU A 130 -3.74 -16.42 7.53
C LEU A 130 -2.57 -15.89 8.35
N ASN A 131 -2.71 -14.74 8.97
CA ASN A 131 -1.71 -14.11 9.81
C ASN A 131 -2.12 -14.19 11.29
N ASP A 132 -1.20 -14.56 12.17
CA ASP A 132 -1.43 -14.61 13.62
C ASP A 132 -1.74 -13.23 14.23
N SER A 133 -1.40 -12.17 13.52
CA SER A 133 -1.66 -10.78 13.90
C SER A 133 -2.30 -10.02 12.74
N PRO A 134 -3.59 -10.28 12.43
CA PRO A 134 -4.25 -9.65 11.31
C PRO A 134 -4.33 -8.13 11.47
N GLU A 135 -4.09 -7.40 10.39
CA GLU A 135 -4.20 -5.93 10.33
C GLU A 135 -5.66 -5.49 10.15
N PHE A 136 -6.45 -6.26 9.42
CA PHE A 136 -7.82 -5.95 9.03
C PHE A 136 -8.82 -6.98 9.56
N ASP A 137 -10.06 -6.53 9.79
CA ASP A 137 -11.19 -7.37 10.23
C ASP A 137 -12.44 -7.26 9.35
N ASP A 138 -12.44 -6.33 8.40
CA ASP A 138 -13.55 -6.13 7.47
C ASP A 138 -13.06 -5.47 6.19
N TRP A 139 -13.82 -5.60 5.11
CA TRP A 139 -13.47 -5.05 3.81
C TRP A 139 -14.70 -4.80 2.94
N CYS A 140 -14.54 -3.92 1.94
CA CYS A 140 -15.54 -3.68 0.89
C CYS A 140 -14.88 -3.18 -0.39
N TRP A 141 -15.64 -3.21 -1.47
CA TRP A 141 -15.30 -2.50 -2.70
C TRP A 141 -15.89 -1.10 -2.65
N ILE A 142 -15.12 -0.09 -3.00
CA ILE A 142 -15.59 1.30 -3.13
C ILE A 142 -15.14 1.89 -4.45
N ASN A 143 -15.80 2.98 -4.86
CA ASN A 143 -15.36 3.73 -6.03
C ASN A 143 -13.90 4.17 -5.87
N TYR A 144 -13.13 4.06 -6.96
CA TYR A 144 -11.69 4.33 -7.02
C TYR A 144 -11.28 5.64 -6.32
N TRP A 145 -12.01 6.72 -6.54
CA TRP A 145 -11.65 8.04 -6.02
C TRP A 145 -12.11 8.30 -4.57
N LYS A 146 -13.01 7.48 -4.05
CA LYS A 146 -13.57 7.66 -2.69
C LYS A 146 -12.58 7.39 -1.56
N ALA A 147 -11.54 6.62 -1.81
CA ALA A 147 -10.56 6.27 -0.79
C ALA A 147 -9.82 7.49 -0.23
N ALA A 148 -9.44 8.44 -1.09
CA ALA A 148 -8.78 9.68 -0.67
C ALA A 148 -9.65 10.55 0.24
N ASP A 149 -10.97 10.48 0.09
CA ASP A 149 -11.92 11.24 0.92
C ASP A 149 -12.21 10.57 2.27
N ARG A 150 -11.93 9.28 2.41
CA ARG A 150 -12.29 8.46 3.56
C ARG A 150 -11.13 8.03 4.44
N VAL A 151 -9.90 8.17 3.94
CA VAL A 151 -8.70 7.85 4.73
C VAL A 151 -8.46 8.93 5.79
N VAL A 152 -7.74 8.58 6.85
CA VAL A 152 -7.29 9.54 7.88
C VAL A 152 -6.53 10.71 7.25
N ASP A 153 -6.78 11.93 7.73
CA ASP A 153 -6.39 13.20 7.11
C ASP A 153 -4.92 13.28 6.69
N PHE A 154 -4.00 12.80 7.50
CA PHE A 154 -2.57 12.90 7.21
C PHE A 154 -2.08 11.98 6.08
N LYS A 155 -2.91 11.03 5.62
CA LYS A 155 -2.65 10.18 4.46
C LYS A 155 -3.37 10.64 3.18
N ARG A 156 -4.29 11.61 3.29
CA ARG A 156 -5.15 12.00 2.18
C ARG A 156 -4.39 12.45 0.95
N GLU A 157 -3.38 13.29 1.13
CA GLU A 157 -2.59 13.82 0.02
C GLU A 157 -1.83 12.73 -0.71
N VAL A 158 -1.14 11.84 0.00
CA VAL A 158 -0.40 10.74 -0.61
C VAL A 158 -1.33 9.77 -1.33
N TYR A 159 -2.53 9.52 -0.81
CA TYR A 159 -3.54 8.71 -1.48
C TYR A 159 -4.00 9.35 -2.77
N LEU A 160 -4.28 10.65 -2.76
CA LEU A 160 -4.69 11.37 -3.96
C LEU A 160 -3.60 11.38 -5.02
N GLN A 161 -2.35 11.59 -4.65
CA GLN A 161 -1.20 11.53 -5.55
C GLN A 161 -1.06 10.14 -6.18
N ALA A 162 -1.10 9.08 -5.37
CA ALA A 162 -1.00 7.70 -5.84
C ALA A 162 -2.14 7.34 -6.81
N LEU A 163 -3.38 7.61 -6.42
CA LEU A 163 -4.55 7.33 -7.25
C LEU A 163 -4.50 8.08 -8.58
N THR A 164 -4.06 9.33 -8.59
CA THR A 164 -3.97 10.16 -9.80
C THR A 164 -2.92 9.58 -10.76
N GLU A 165 -1.70 9.36 -10.28
CA GLU A 165 -0.62 8.83 -11.11
C GLU A 165 -0.94 7.44 -11.67
N LEU A 166 -1.50 6.55 -10.84
CA LEU A 166 -1.84 5.20 -11.25
C LEU A 166 -3.02 5.14 -12.22
N ALA A 167 -4.01 6.04 -12.08
CA ALA A 167 -5.10 6.15 -13.05
C ALA A 167 -4.62 6.59 -14.44
N GLU A 168 -3.70 7.54 -14.51
CA GLU A 168 -3.09 7.98 -15.77
C GLU A 168 -2.34 6.83 -16.45
N LYS A 169 -1.56 6.07 -15.67
CA LYS A 169 -0.82 4.91 -16.20
C LYS A 169 -1.75 3.79 -16.67
N MET A 170 -2.84 3.54 -15.95
CA MET A 170 -3.83 2.54 -16.33
C MET A 170 -4.50 2.87 -17.66
N GLN A 171 -4.81 4.16 -17.92
CA GLN A 171 -5.42 4.62 -19.17
C GLN A 171 -4.45 4.58 -20.35
N ASN A 172 -3.15 4.76 -20.10
CA ASN A 172 -2.11 4.81 -21.13
C ASN A 172 -1.52 3.44 -21.50
N LYS A 173 -1.96 2.35 -20.87
CA LYS A 173 -1.56 1.01 -21.30
C LYS A 173 -2.11 0.74 -22.72
N PRO A 174 -1.26 0.36 -23.69
CA PRO A 174 -1.77 -0.06 -25.00
C PRO A 174 -2.67 -1.27 -24.80
N VAL A 175 -3.86 -1.23 -25.41
CA VAL A 175 -4.76 -2.38 -25.49
C VAL A 175 -4.01 -3.47 -26.25
N SER A 176 -3.66 -4.54 -25.56
CA SER A 176 -3.00 -5.73 -26.12
C SER A 176 -3.99 -6.60 -26.86
#